data_c2af9a587227fd32cd86983ffa7c5657
#
_entry.id   c2af9a587227fd32cd86983ffa7c5657
#
_cell.length_a   1.000
_cell.length_b   1.000
_cell.length_c   1.000
_cell.angle_alpha   90.00
_cell.angle_beta   90.00
_cell.angle_gamma   90.00
#
_symmetry.space_group_name_H-M   'P 1'
#
loop_
_entity.id
_entity.type
_entity.pdbx_description
1 polymer ?
#
loop_
_entity_poly.entity_id
_entity_poly.type
_entity_poly.pdbx_seq_one_letter_code
_entity_poly.pdbx_strand_id
1 'polypeptide(L)'
;VEVHTIKVIENLISFGDIKKSKNFRTASKIFSNMENQGTIVIAALFHDIAKGRGGNHSELGAIDVRSFAIEHHLPETETNTLEWLVRNHLLMSSVSQREDIADPDVVRNFADKVKDVYHLDLLYILTVADICATNPDLWTDWKSALMSNLYISTKKLFESKSSIEFREVHISDTKAEAVSYTHLTLPTILSV
;
A
#
# COMPACT_ATOMS: atom_id res chain seq x y z
N VAL A 1 -3.32 -4.47 -24.57
CA VAL A 1 -3.67 -3.62 -23.42
C VAL A 1 -5.10 -3.91 -22.99
N GLU A 2 -6.13 -3.68 -23.82
CA GLU A 2 -7.54 -3.77 -23.42
C GLU A 2 -7.96 -5.11 -22.81
N VAL A 3 -7.67 -6.23 -23.47
CA VAL A 3 -8.02 -7.56 -22.95
C VAL A 3 -7.31 -7.86 -21.62
N HIS A 4 -6.06 -7.44 -21.48
CA HIS A 4 -5.29 -7.62 -20.27
C HIS A 4 -5.92 -6.81 -19.12
N THR A 5 -6.21 -5.53 -19.34
CA THR A 5 -6.82 -4.64 -18.34
C THR A 5 -8.15 -5.19 -17.82
N ILE A 6 -9.01 -5.72 -18.72
CA ILE A 6 -10.27 -6.34 -18.32
C ILE A 6 -10.01 -7.56 -17.41
N LYS A 7 -9.04 -8.41 -17.76
CA LYS A 7 -8.67 -9.57 -16.93
C LYS A 7 -8.13 -9.15 -15.55
N VAL A 8 -7.36 -8.06 -15.46
CA VAL A 8 -6.90 -7.52 -14.16
C VAL A 8 -8.11 -7.16 -13.29
N ILE A 9 -9.10 -6.45 -13.85
CA ILE A 9 -10.32 -6.06 -13.13
C ILE A 9 -11.14 -7.31 -12.74
N GLU A 10 -11.30 -8.29 -13.61
CA GLU A 10 -11.98 -9.55 -13.31
C GLU A 10 -11.29 -10.29 -12.15
N ASN A 11 -9.96 -10.33 -12.13
CA ASN A 11 -9.17 -10.90 -11.05
C ASN A 11 -9.41 -10.16 -9.73
N LEU A 12 -9.37 -8.81 -9.74
CA LEU A 12 -9.65 -7.99 -8.55
C LEU A 12 -11.03 -8.30 -7.97
N ILE A 13 -12.07 -8.27 -8.81
CA ILE A 13 -13.44 -8.59 -8.38
C ILE A 13 -13.53 -10.02 -7.82
N SER A 14 -12.79 -10.95 -8.43
CA SER A 14 -12.77 -12.35 -8.00
C SER A 14 -12.17 -12.57 -6.62
N PHE A 15 -11.34 -11.64 -6.11
CA PHE A 15 -10.84 -11.72 -4.73
C PHE A 15 -11.95 -11.55 -3.68
N GLY A 16 -13.06 -10.91 -4.03
CA GLY A 16 -14.27 -10.88 -3.19
C GLY A 16 -15.07 -12.19 -3.16
N ASP A 17 -14.77 -13.15 -4.05
CA ASP A 17 -15.47 -14.43 -4.10
C ASP A 17 -14.88 -15.44 -3.09
N ILE A 18 -15.70 -15.86 -2.11
CA ILE A 18 -15.32 -16.82 -1.07
C ILE A 18 -14.79 -18.15 -1.65
N LYS A 19 -15.30 -18.58 -2.81
CA LYS A 19 -14.86 -19.84 -3.45
C LYS A 19 -13.43 -19.75 -3.99
N LYS A 20 -13.00 -18.58 -4.44
CA LYS A 20 -11.65 -18.31 -4.98
C LYS A 20 -10.65 -17.89 -3.90
N SER A 21 -11.13 -17.52 -2.71
CA SER A 21 -10.30 -17.03 -1.59
C SER A 21 -9.22 -18.02 -1.13
N LYS A 22 -9.41 -19.33 -1.36
CA LYS A 22 -8.42 -20.35 -0.95
C LYS A 22 -7.06 -20.20 -1.62
N ASN A 23 -7.05 -19.78 -2.90
CA ASN A 23 -5.83 -19.62 -3.70
C ASN A 23 -5.20 -18.22 -3.52
N PHE A 24 -5.97 -17.25 -3.00
CA PHE A 24 -5.58 -15.84 -2.89
C PHE A 24 -5.89 -15.27 -1.51
N ARG A 25 -5.56 -16.02 -0.44
CA ARG A 25 -5.96 -15.68 0.94
C ARG A 25 -5.65 -14.24 1.35
N THR A 26 -4.43 -13.80 1.08
CA THR A 26 -3.98 -12.44 1.43
C THR A 26 -4.73 -11.40 0.60
N ALA A 27 -4.79 -11.58 -0.73
CA ALA A 27 -5.51 -10.66 -1.62
C ALA A 27 -7.00 -10.57 -1.29
N SER A 28 -7.65 -11.72 -1.02
CA SER A 28 -9.08 -11.76 -0.66
C SER A 28 -9.34 -11.08 0.68
N LYS A 29 -8.47 -11.26 1.67
CA LYS A 29 -8.59 -10.58 2.96
C LYS A 29 -8.45 -9.07 2.82
N ILE A 30 -7.49 -8.60 2.03
CA ILE A 30 -7.28 -7.18 1.77
C ILE A 30 -8.51 -6.61 1.07
N PHE A 31 -8.93 -7.21 -0.05
CA PHE A 31 -10.03 -6.72 -0.88
C PHE A 31 -11.36 -6.65 -0.11
N SER A 32 -11.66 -7.67 0.71
CA SER A 32 -12.89 -7.72 1.51
C SER A 32 -12.92 -6.67 2.64
N ASN A 33 -11.77 -6.19 3.09
CA ASN A 33 -11.67 -5.17 4.14
C ASN A 33 -11.52 -3.75 3.59
N MET A 34 -11.50 -3.58 2.26
CA MET A 34 -11.41 -2.26 1.64
C MET A 34 -12.74 -1.51 1.76
N GLU A 35 -12.69 -0.30 2.30
CA GLU A 35 -13.85 0.59 2.36
C GLU A 35 -14.22 1.14 0.96
N ASN A 36 -13.22 1.45 0.13
CA ASN A 36 -13.41 1.95 -1.23
C ASN A 36 -12.64 1.10 -2.24
N GLN A 37 -13.39 0.27 -2.97
CA GLN A 37 -12.84 -0.56 -4.05
C GLN A 37 -12.69 0.22 -5.37
N GLY A 38 -13.27 1.42 -5.49
CA GLY A 38 -13.19 2.26 -6.68
C GLY A 38 -11.75 2.63 -7.03
N THR A 39 -10.96 3.02 -6.03
CA THR A 39 -9.55 3.40 -6.20
C THR A 39 -8.72 2.31 -6.89
N ILE A 40 -8.85 1.07 -6.45
CA ILE A 40 -8.07 -0.04 -7.04
C ILE A 40 -8.55 -0.39 -8.46
N VAL A 41 -9.85 -0.26 -8.73
CA VAL A 41 -10.41 -0.49 -10.07
C VAL A 41 -9.93 0.58 -11.05
N ILE A 42 -9.94 1.86 -10.66
CA ILE A 42 -9.40 2.97 -11.47
C ILE A 42 -7.90 2.74 -11.72
N ALA A 43 -7.13 2.41 -10.69
CA ALA A 43 -5.70 2.11 -10.86
C ALA A 43 -5.47 0.95 -11.83
N ALA A 44 -6.28 -0.10 -11.77
CA ALA A 44 -6.21 -1.23 -12.71
C ALA A 44 -6.54 -0.82 -14.14
N LEU A 45 -7.46 0.12 -14.35
CA LEU A 45 -7.74 0.67 -15.69
C LEU A 45 -6.52 1.40 -16.27
N PHE A 46 -5.78 2.11 -15.42
CA PHE A 46 -4.72 3.01 -15.87
C PHE A 46 -3.30 2.42 -15.79
N HIS A 47 -3.07 1.30 -15.06
CA HIS A 47 -1.71 0.80 -14.81
C HIS A 47 -0.86 0.60 -16.09
N ASP A 48 -1.48 0.14 -17.17
CA ASP A 48 -0.85 -0.15 -18.47
C ASP A 48 -1.37 0.76 -19.60
N ILE A 49 -2.15 1.81 -19.31
CA ILE A 49 -2.82 2.64 -20.32
C ILE A 49 -1.86 3.27 -21.34
N ALA A 50 -0.66 3.60 -20.90
CA ALA A 50 0.35 4.23 -21.74
C ALA A 50 1.32 3.22 -22.40
N LYS A 51 1.06 1.92 -22.29
CA LYS A 51 1.92 0.88 -22.90
C LYS A 51 1.91 1.00 -24.42
N GLY A 52 3.08 1.08 -25.01
CA GLY A 52 3.25 1.26 -26.47
C GLY A 52 3.32 2.72 -26.94
N ARG A 53 3.17 3.72 -26.05
CA ARG A 53 3.26 5.15 -26.40
C ARG A 53 4.70 5.68 -26.50
N GLY A 54 5.70 4.83 -26.21
CA GLY A 54 7.09 5.25 -26.10
C GLY A 54 7.42 5.85 -24.72
N GLY A 55 8.63 5.61 -24.21
CA GLY A 55 9.05 6.04 -22.88
C GLY A 55 8.56 5.10 -21.76
N ASN A 56 8.61 5.60 -20.51
CA ASN A 56 8.18 4.84 -19.34
C ASN A 56 6.66 4.88 -19.21
N HIS A 57 5.99 3.76 -19.49
CA HIS A 57 4.53 3.67 -19.45
C HIS A 57 3.94 3.92 -18.06
N SER A 58 4.66 3.58 -16.98
CA SER A 58 4.19 3.81 -15.61
C SER A 58 4.17 5.31 -15.27
N GLU A 59 5.18 6.06 -15.73
CA GLU A 59 5.21 7.52 -15.56
C GLU A 59 4.12 8.21 -16.39
N LEU A 60 3.98 7.82 -17.66
CA LEU A 60 2.95 8.36 -18.54
C LEU A 60 1.54 8.03 -18.04
N GLY A 61 1.31 6.79 -17.62
CA GLY A 61 0.04 6.36 -17.05
C GLY A 61 -0.30 7.09 -15.73
N ALA A 62 0.70 7.41 -14.92
CA ALA A 62 0.51 8.20 -13.70
C ALA A 62 0.05 9.63 -14.00
N ILE A 63 0.57 10.26 -15.06
CA ILE A 63 0.11 11.57 -15.53
C ILE A 63 -1.34 11.46 -16.03
N ASP A 64 -1.65 10.43 -16.81
CA ASP A 64 -2.99 10.24 -17.37
C ASP A 64 -4.04 10.03 -16.27
N VAL A 65 -3.76 9.16 -15.26
CA VAL A 65 -4.70 8.90 -14.17
C VAL A 65 -4.89 10.14 -13.28
N ARG A 66 -3.83 10.93 -13.06
CA ARG A 66 -3.94 12.19 -12.33
C ARG A 66 -4.86 13.18 -13.05
N SER A 67 -4.70 13.33 -14.36
CA SER A 67 -5.55 14.19 -15.19
C SER A 67 -7.02 13.73 -15.13
N PHE A 68 -7.25 12.44 -15.27
CA PHE A 68 -8.58 11.82 -15.11
C PHE A 68 -9.18 12.12 -13.73
N ALA A 69 -8.42 11.92 -12.66
CA ALA A 69 -8.91 12.14 -11.30
C ALA A 69 -9.31 13.62 -11.05
N ILE A 70 -8.52 14.56 -11.54
CA ILE A 70 -8.81 16.00 -11.44
C ILE A 70 -10.07 16.35 -12.25
N GLU A 71 -10.19 15.86 -13.47
CA GLU A 71 -11.34 16.11 -14.34
C GLU A 71 -12.65 15.55 -13.75
N HIS A 72 -12.56 14.43 -13.01
CA HIS A 72 -13.70 13.80 -12.33
C HIS A 72 -13.87 14.25 -10.88
N HIS A 73 -13.18 15.31 -10.46
CA HIS A 73 -13.29 15.91 -9.12
C HIS A 73 -13.05 14.93 -7.96
N LEU A 74 -12.13 13.95 -8.13
CA LEU A 74 -11.74 13.08 -7.04
C LEU A 74 -10.99 13.87 -5.95
N PRO A 75 -11.10 13.47 -4.68
CA PRO A 75 -10.34 14.08 -3.59
C PRO A 75 -8.83 14.03 -3.88
N GLU A 76 -8.10 15.05 -3.43
CA GLU A 76 -6.65 15.13 -3.67
C GLU A 76 -5.89 13.93 -3.09
N THR A 77 -6.30 13.43 -1.94
CA THR A 77 -5.74 12.23 -1.32
C THR A 77 -5.89 11.00 -2.21
N GLU A 78 -7.05 10.80 -2.81
CA GLU A 78 -7.33 9.72 -3.74
C GLU A 78 -6.57 9.90 -5.06
N THR A 79 -6.53 11.12 -5.59
CA THR A 79 -5.75 11.49 -6.77
C THR A 79 -4.26 11.16 -6.60
N ASN A 80 -3.68 11.52 -5.45
CA ASN A 80 -2.29 11.23 -5.13
C ASN A 80 -2.03 9.71 -4.97
N THR A 81 -2.97 8.99 -4.40
CA THR A 81 -2.89 7.52 -4.27
C THR A 81 -2.94 6.84 -5.63
N LEU A 82 -3.86 7.24 -6.51
CA LEU A 82 -3.98 6.72 -7.87
C LEU A 82 -2.71 6.97 -8.69
N GLU A 83 -2.21 8.20 -8.68
CA GLU A 83 -0.96 8.56 -9.35
C GLU A 83 0.21 7.72 -8.85
N TRP A 84 0.35 7.60 -7.52
CA TRP A 84 1.41 6.80 -6.91
C TRP A 84 1.29 5.32 -7.30
N LEU A 85 0.08 4.75 -7.24
CA LEU A 85 -0.15 3.34 -7.50
C LEU A 85 0.14 2.96 -8.95
N VAL A 86 -0.31 3.77 -9.91
CA VAL A 86 -0.02 3.56 -11.34
C VAL A 86 1.47 3.71 -11.62
N ARG A 87 2.14 4.72 -11.04
CA ARG A 87 3.58 4.92 -11.16
C ARG A 87 4.40 3.75 -10.65
N ASN A 88 3.96 3.14 -9.56
CA ASN A 88 4.71 2.12 -8.82
C ASN A 88 4.14 0.70 -8.99
N HIS A 89 3.22 0.44 -9.92
CA HIS A 89 2.55 -0.86 -10.02
C HIS A 89 3.50 -2.05 -10.22
N LEU A 90 4.69 -1.82 -10.79
CA LEU A 90 5.73 -2.85 -10.97
C LEU A 90 6.68 -3.00 -9.77
N LEU A 91 6.60 -2.12 -8.75
CA LEU A 91 7.57 -2.07 -7.66
C LEU A 91 7.64 -3.38 -6.88
N MET A 92 6.49 -3.90 -6.44
CA MET A 92 6.44 -5.12 -5.63
C MET A 92 6.93 -6.34 -6.42
N SER A 93 6.52 -6.49 -7.67
CA SER A 93 6.97 -7.60 -8.52
C SER A 93 8.47 -7.52 -8.81
N SER A 94 9.01 -6.31 -8.97
CA SER A 94 10.44 -6.10 -9.18
C SER A 94 11.25 -6.48 -7.95
N VAL A 95 10.91 -5.94 -6.78
CA VAL A 95 11.64 -6.20 -5.53
C VAL A 95 11.55 -7.68 -5.15
N SER A 96 10.35 -8.26 -5.15
CA SER A 96 10.17 -9.67 -4.74
C SER A 96 10.91 -10.69 -5.62
N GLN A 97 11.20 -10.36 -6.89
CA GLN A 97 11.82 -11.29 -7.82
C GLN A 97 13.31 -11.04 -8.04
N ARG A 98 13.84 -9.86 -7.68
CA ARG A 98 15.21 -9.44 -8.01
C ARG A 98 16.07 -9.15 -6.80
N GLU A 99 15.47 -8.99 -5.61
CA GLU A 99 16.17 -8.62 -4.39
C GLU A 99 16.01 -9.72 -3.33
N ASP A 100 16.95 -9.79 -2.39
CA ASP A 100 16.86 -10.73 -1.27
C ASP A 100 15.89 -10.17 -0.21
N ILE A 101 14.64 -10.62 -0.24
CA ILE A 101 13.60 -10.20 0.71
C ILE A 101 13.86 -10.69 2.16
N ALA A 102 14.86 -11.54 2.40
CA ALA A 102 15.29 -11.88 3.75
C ALA A 102 16.21 -10.80 4.35
N ASP A 103 16.80 -9.94 3.52
CA ASP A 103 17.58 -8.79 3.97
C ASP A 103 16.66 -7.69 4.53
N PRO A 104 16.80 -7.31 5.82
CA PRO A 104 16.01 -6.25 6.43
C PRO A 104 16.18 -4.88 5.74
N ASP A 105 17.30 -4.60 5.09
CA ASP A 105 17.52 -3.35 4.38
C ASP A 105 16.68 -3.27 3.11
N VAL A 106 16.51 -4.37 2.41
CA VAL A 106 15.61 -4.49 1.25
C VAL A 106 14.16 -4.18 1.67
N VAL A 107 13.71 -4.78 2.78
CA VAL A 107 12.36 -4.55 3.31
C VAL A 107 12.17 -3.09 3.74
N ARG A 108 13.17 -2.48 4.40
CA ARG A 108 13.12 -1.06 4.79
C ARG A 108 13.04 -0.14 3.57
N ASN A 109 13.91 -0.34 2.59
CA ASN A 109 13.93 0.45 1.36
C ASN A 109 12.62 0.32 0.57
N PHE A 110 12.01 -0.86 0.57
CA PHE A 110 10.70 -1.08 -0.03
C PHE A 110 9.60 -0.34 0.77
N ALA A 111 9.60 -0.46 2.10
CA ALA A 111 8.64 0.22 2.97
C ALA A 111 8.70 1.75 2.82
N ASP A 112 9.88 2.34 2.73
CA ASP A 112 10.04 3.79 2.55
C ASP A 112 9.48 4.28 1.20
N LYS A 113 9.52 3.45 0.15
CA LYS A 113 8.88 3.74 -1.15
C LYS A 113 7.36 3.58 -1.10
N VAL A 114 6.86 2.61 -0.33
CA VAL A 114 5.42 2.29 -0.22
C VAL A 114 4.70 3.24 0.72
N LYS A 115 5.37 3.78 1.74
CA LYS A 115 4.91 4.80 2.71
C LYS A 115 4.06 4.25 3.85
N ASP A 116 2.97 3.53 3.60
CA ASP A 116 2.02 3.06 4.61
C ASP A 116 1.32 1.75 4.23
N VAL A 117 0.52 1.22 5.17
CA VAL A 117 -0.22 -0.03 5.01
C VAL A 117 -1.27 0.07 3.89
N TYR A 118 -1.92 1.22 3.73
CA TYR A 118 -2.95 1.39 2.71
C TYR A 118 -2.38 1.28 1.29
N HIS A 119 -1.26 1.97 1.02
CA HIS A 119 -0.55 1.84 -0.25
C HIS A 119 0.01 0.42 -0.46
N LEU A 120 0.48 -0.24 0.62
CA LEU A 120 0.95 -1.62 0.57
C LEU A 120 -0.17 -2.58 0.16
N ASP A 121 -1.34 -2.43 0.76
CA ASP A 121 -2.52 -3.26 0.47
C ASP A 121 -2.95 -3.12 -0.99
N LEU A 122 -3.08 -1.87 -1.50
CA LEU A 122 -3.41 -1.59 -2.90
C LEU A 122 -2.38 -2.17 -3.87
N LEU A 123 -1.09 -1.94 -3.60
CA LEU A 123 -0.01 -2.42 -4.45
C LEU A 123 0.02 -3.95 -4.51
N TYR A 124 -0.19 -4.64 -3.38
CA TYR A 124 -0.22 -6.09 -3.32
C TYR A 124 -1.31 -6.67 -4.21
N ILE A 125 -2.56 -6.23 -4.03
CA ILE A 125 -3.68 -6.79 -4.79
C ILE A 125 -3.61 -6.45 -6.28
N LEU A 126 -3.14 -5.26 -6.65
CA LEU A 126 -2.93 -4.89 -8.06
C LEU A 126 -1.86 -5.79 -8.69
N THR A 127 -0.74 -5.99 -7.99
CA THR A 127 0.36 -6.85 -8.48
C THR A 127 -0.08 -8.30 -8.69
N VAL A 128 -0.84 -8.87 -7.73
CA VAL A 128 -1.38 -10.23 -7.86
C VAL A 128 -2.35 -10.33 -9.04
N ALA A 129 -3.26 -9.38 -9.17
CA ALA A 129 -4.23 -9.35 -10.25
C ALA A 129 -3.58 -9.23 -11.63
N ASP A 130 -2.55 -8.38 -11.75
CA ASP A 130 -1.80 -8.17 -13.00
C ASP A 130 -1.02 -9.43 -13.42
N ILE A 131 -0.30 -10.06 -12.50
CA ILE A 131 0.42 -11.32 -12.80
C ILE A 131 -0.54 -12.40 -13.28
N CYS A 132 -1.66 -12.60 -12.59
CA CYS A 132 -2.66 -13.60 -12.96
C CYS A 132 -3.35 -13.28 -14.29
N ALA A 133 -3.50 -11.99 -14.63
CA ALA A 133 -4.08 -11.55 -15.90
C ALA A 133 -3.12 -11.77 -17.09
N THR A 134 -1.81 -11.67 -16.83
CA THR A 134 -0.78 -11.92 -17.85
C THR A 134 -0.75 -13.41 -18.24
N ASN A 135 -0.61 -14.27 -17.25
CA ASN A 135 -0.75 -15.72 -17.39
C ASN A 135 -1.02 -16.33 -15.99
N PRO A 136 -2.16 -17.05 -15.79
CA PRO A 136 -2.46 -17.68 -14.50
C PRO A 136 -1.37 -18.65 -14.00
N ASP A 137 -0.67 -19.33 -14.92
CA ASP A 137 0.42 -20.27 -14.57
C ASP A 137 1.65 -19.57 -13.99
N LEU A 138 1.76 -18.24 -14.15
CA LEU A 138 2.82 -17.46 -13.53
C LEU A 138 2.61 -17.27 -12.03
N TRP A 139 1.39 -17.47 -11.52
CA TRP A 139 1.10 -17.41 -10.08
C TRP A 139 1.38 -18.76 -9.44
N THR A 140 2.65 -19.07 -9.28
CA THR A 140 3.12 -20.29 -8.62
C THR A 140 3.12 -20.13 -7.10
N ASP A 141 3.12 -21.25 -6.36
CA ASP A 141 3.24 -21.25 -4.89
C ASP A 141 4.50 -20.51 -4.43
N TRP A 142 5.61 -20.65 -5.16
CA TRP A 142 6.85 -19.93 -4.87
C TRP A 142 6.69 -18.41 -5.00
N LYS A 143 6.11 -17.95 -6.09
CA LYS A 143 5.87 -16.51 -6.33
C LYS A 143 4.89 -15.93 -5.32
N SER A 144 3.84 -16.69 -4.99
CA SER A 144 2.88 -16.35 -3.95
C SER A 144 3.56 -16.21 -2.59
N ALA A 145 4.46 -17.15 -2.24
CA ALA A 145 5.23 -17.09 -1.00
C ALA A 145 6.16 -15.86 -0.94
N LEU A 146 6.90 -15.57 -2.01
CA LEU A 146 7.78 -14.40 -2.07
C LEU A 146 6.99 -13.08 -1.83
N MET A 147 5.91 -12.89 -2.57
CA MET A 147 5.11 -11.67 -2.44
C MET A 147 4.42 -11.56 -1.09
N SER A 148 3.90 -12.67 -0.56
CA SER A 148 3.29 -12.69 0.76
C SER A 148 4.31 -12.41 1.87
N ASN A 149 5.54 -12.93 1.75
CA ASN A 149 6.61 -12.66 2.71
C ASN A 149 7.03 -11.20 2.69
N LEU A 150 7.22 -10.59 1.51
CA LEU A 150 7.54 -9.17 1.39
C LEU A 150 6.40 -8.31 1.98
N TYR A 151 5.15 -8.63 1.65
CA TYR A 151 3.99 -7.94 2.21
C TYR A 151 3.93 -8.02 3.73
N ILE A 152 4.05 -9.22 4.31
CA ILE A 152 3.96 -9.44 5.76
C ILE A 152 5.11 -8.75 6.50
N SER A 153 6.33 -8.83 5.99
CA SER A 153 7.51 -8.19 6.58
C SER A 153 7.39 -6.67 6.57
N THR A 154 6.95 -6.10 5.46
CA THR A 154 6.72 -4.65 5.33
C THR A 154 5.59 -4.17 6.24
N LYS A 155 4.48 -4.92 6.31
CA LYS A 155 3.36 -4.60 7.19
C LYS A 155 3.76 -4.59 8.66
N LYS A 156 4.51 -5.59 9.11
CA LYS A 156 5.07 -5.64 10.49
C LYS A 156 5.95 -4.44 10.78
N LEU A 157 6.74 -3.98 9.80
CA LEU A 157 7.59 -2.81 9.96
C LEU A 157 6.74 -1.53 10.17
N PHE A 158 5.66 -1.33 9.42
CA PHE A 158 4.73 -0.21 9.61
C PHE A 158 4.03 -0.28 10.97
N GLU A 159 3.54 -1.45 11.38
CA GLU A 159 2.90 -1.67 12.68
C GLU A 159 3.85 -1.39 13.85
N SER A 160 5.13 -1.76 13.72
CA SER A 160 6.14 -1.49 14.75
C SER A 160 6.46 0.01 14.85
N LYS A 161 6.62 0.72 13.73
CA LYS A 161 6.84 2.17 13.70
C LYS A 161 5.67 2.91 14.36
N SER A 162 4.43 2.59 13.99
CA SER A 162 3.22 3.18 14.57
C SER A 162 3.12 2.95 16.09
N SER A 163 3.49 1.77 16.58
CA SER A 163 3.47 1.48 18.02
C SER A 163 4.53 2.22 18.81
N ILE A 164 5.68 2.53 18.21
CA ILE A 164 6.74 3.35 18.83
C ILE A 164 6.30 4.80 18.90
N GLU A 165 5.81 5.37 17.80
CA GLU A 165 5.30 6.73 17.74
C GLU A 165 4.17 6.96 18.76
N PHE A 166 3.23 6.01 18.87
CA PHE A 166 2.16 6.08 19.87
C PHE A 166 2.69 6.11 21.30
N ARG A 167 3.73 5.31 21.62
CA ARG A 167 4.36 5.30 22.97
C ARG A 167 5.09 6.61 23.24
N GLU A 168 5.80 7.16 22.27
CA GLU A 168 6.53 8.43 22.44
C GLU A 168 5.58 9.60 22.68
N VAL A 169 4.48 9.68 21.96
CA VAL A 169 3.42 10.69 22.19
C VAL A 169 2.85 10.54 23.59
N HIS A 170 2.51 9.33 24.03
CA HIS A 170 1.93 9.10 25.35
C HIS A 170 2.89 9.43 26.50
N ILE A 171 4.19 9.15 26.32
CA ILE A 171 5.24 9.54 27.30
C ILE A 171 5.40 11.07 27.31
N SER A 172 5.32 11.75 26.19
CA SER A 172 5.38 13.20 26.08
C SER A 172 4.21 13.86 26.83
N ASP A 173 2.99 13.37 26.59
CA ASP A 173 1.77 13.88 27.24
C ASP A 173 1.80 13.67 28.76
N THR A 174 2.22 12.49 29.23
CA THR A 174 2.35 12.17 30.66
C THR A 174 3.42 13.04 31.32
N LYS A 175 4.52 13.37 30.64
CA LYS A 175 5.54 14.31 31.17
C LYS A 175 5.01 15.73 31.21
N ALA A 176 4.25 16.20 30.26
CA ALA A 176 3.64 17.53 30.25
C ALA A 176 2.62 17.67 31.35
N GLU A 177 1.79 16.66 31.62
CA GLU A 177 0.87 16.65 32.78
C GLU A 177 1.62 16.68 34.12
N ALA A 178 2.67 15.86 34.30
CA ALA A 178 3.46 15.82 35.53
C ALA A 178 4.14 17.16 35.82
N VAL A 179 4.65 17.86 34.80
CA VAL A 179 5.22 19.20 34.96
C VAL A 179 4.16 20.22 35.33
N SER A 180 2.95 20.14 34.82
CA SER A 180 1.83 21.01 35.16
C SER A 180 1.43 20.86 36.65
N TYR A 181 1.39 19.63 37.18
CA TYR A 181 1.10 19.36 38.58
C TYR A 181 2.18 19.85 39.52
N THR A 182 3.47 19.81 39.17
CA THR A 182 4.57 20.29 40.01
C THR A 182 4.61 21.80 40.09
N HIS A 183 4.17 22.53 39.09
CA HIS A 183 4.08 23.98 39.11
C HIS A 183 2.89 24.52 39.96
N LEU A 184 1.85 23.72 40.17
CA LEU A 184 0.66 24.10 40.92
C LEU A 184 0.76 23.81 42.45
N THR A 185 1.77 23.07 42.90
CA THR A 185 1.86 22.57 44.28
C THR A 185 3.08 23.04 45.07
N LEU A 186 3.74 24.15 44.71
CA LEU A 186 4.73 24.78 45.59
C LEU A 186 4.02 25.74 46.55
N PRO A 187 3.86 25.39 47.86
CA PRO A 187 3.40 26.35 48.85
C PRO A 187 4.51 27.38 49.06
N THR A 188 4.16 28.64 48.91
CA THR A 188 4.98 29.77 49.34
C THR A 188 5.09 29.72 50.84
N ILE A 189 6.14 29.12 51.41
CA ILE A 189 6.50 29.31 52.82
C ILE A 189 7.19 30.65 52.90
N LEU A 190 6.42 31.68 53.14
CA LEU A 190 6.94 32.97 53.63
C LEU A 190 7.18 32.87 55.13
N SER A 191 8.44 32.96 55.51
CA SER A 191 8.93 33.05 56.85
C SER A 191 8.49 34.37 57.53
N VAL A 192 8.06 34.28 58.76
CA VAL A 192 8.06 35.38 59.68
C VAL A 192 9.38 35.40 60.44
#